data_361e7f2e4f22f1b3825654a0ef65cea7
#
_entry.id   361e7f2e4f22f1b3825654a0ef65cea7
#
_cell.length_a   1.000
_cell.length_b   1.000
_cell.length_c   1.000
_cell.angle_alpha   90.00
_cell.angle_beta   90.00
_cell.angle_gamma   90.00
#
_symmetry.space_group_name_H-M   'P 1'
#
loop_
_entity.id
_entity.type
_entity.pdbx_description
1 polymer ?
#
loop_
_entity_poly.entity_id
_entity_poly.type
_entity_poly.pdbx_seq_one_letter_code
_entity_poly.pdbx_strand_id
1 'polypeptide(L)'
;EEDVIRVGIKPEYLYQSKKYRNKEYVEGMIKALQNKDKIKEILDNYRTEALSEDWLPISGYCPDCNTDEVTFSDYDGDSKIKMLCTSCKKEFDTDIKKASYIKLPWRVDWPMRWAHEQVDFEPGGKDHSTHGGSFMTGKEIVKEVYNWTAPTYQRYDFIGIKGAGGKISSSTGNVITLGSCLEIYEPVIVRWLFVGTRPNAEFSISFDTDVIKIYEDFD
;
A
#
# COMPACT_ATOMS: atom_id res chain seq x y z
N GLU A 1 13.29 3.03 10.13
CA GLU A 1 14.08 3.84 9.18
C GLU A 1 15.58 3.73 9.49
N GLU A 2 16.00 3.90 10.74
CA GLU A 2 17.42 3.82 11.17
C GLU A 2 18.06 2.47 10.84
N ASP A 3 17.36 1.35 11.04
CA ASP A 3 17.89 0.02 10.77
C ASP A 3 18.18 -0.23 9.28
N VAL A 4 17.43 0.40 8.37
CA VAL A 4 17.66 0.28 6.91
C VAL A 4 19.01 0.89 6.54
N ILE A 5 19.42 1.97 7.22
CA ILE A 5 20.73 2.60 7.04
C ILE A 5 21.85 1.67 7.53
N ARG A 6 21.62 0.92 8.61
CA ARG A 6 22.60 -0.03 9.18
C ARG A 6 22.94 -1.16 8.20
N VAL A 7 21.99 -1.57 7.34
CA VAL A 7 22.26 -2.53 6.26
C VAL A 7 22.77 -1.86 4.98
N GLY A 8 23.15 -0.60 5.03
CA GLY A 8 23.80 0.14 3.93
C GLY A 8 22.84 0.62 2.84
N ILE A 9 21.53 0.71 3.11
CA ILE A 9 20.52 1.24 2.19
C ILE A 9 20.15 2.65 2.65
N LYS A 10 20.19 3.62 1.73
CA LYS A 10 19.83 5.02 1.99
C LYS A 10 18.70 5.45 1.05
N PRO A 11 17.45 5.08 1.35
CA PRO A 11 16.33 5.42 0.49
C PRO A 11 15.88 6.87 0.70
N GLU A 12 15.25 7.44 -0.30
CA GLU A 12 14.38 8.59 -0.13
C GLU A 12 13.01 8.13 0.38
N TYR A 13 12.50 8.80 1.43
CA TYR A 13 11.22 8.45 2.05
C TYR A 13 10.11 9.38 1.59
N LEU A 14 9.10 8.82 0.92
CA LEU A 14 7.88 9.53 0.55
C LEU A 14 6.78 9.23 1.57
N TYR A 15 6.51 10.19 2.46
CA TYR A 15 5.50 10.03 3.50
C TYR A 15 4.10 10.35 2.97
N GLN A 16 3.35 9.34 2.57
CA GLN A 16 2.03 9.47 1.95
C GLN A 16 1.05 10.26 2.83
N SER A 17 1.07 10.05 4.14
CA SER A 17 0.23 10.81 5.07
C SER A 17 0.54 12.31 5.08
N LYS A 18 1.80 12.70 4.89
CA LYS A 18 2.19 14.10 4.76
C LYS A 18 1.70 14.68 3.43
N LYS A 19 1.89 13.94 2.33
CA LYS A 19 1.46 14.37 0.99
C LYS A 19 -0.05 14.60 0.92
N TYR A 20 -0.86 13.69 1.50
CA TYR A 20 -2.30 13.90 1.62
C TYR A 20 -2.64 15.13 2.45
N ARG A 21 -2.04 15.30 3.62
CA ARG A 21 -2.28 16.47 4.49
C ARG A 21 -1.84 17.78 3.83
N ASN A 22 -0.75 17.76 3.07
CA ASN A 22 -0.26 18.90 2.29
C ASN A 22 -1.05 19.13 1.00
N LYS A 23 -2.05 18.27 0.70
CA LYS A 23 -2.92 18.40 -0.48
C LYS A 23 -2.20 18.19 -1.82
N GLU A 24 -1.06 17.50 -1.81
CA GLU A 24 -0.29 17.21 -3.02
C GLU A 24 -1.06 16.29 -3.98
N TYR A 25 -1.97 15.42 -3.46
CA TYR A 25 -2.76 14.47 -4.22
C TYR A 25 -4.17 14.95 -4.60
N VAL A 26 -4.52 16.22 -4.38
CA VAL A 26 -5.86 16.76 -4.66
C VAL A 26 -6.29 16.55 -6.10
N GLU A 27 -5.41 16.85 -7.06
CA GLU A 27 -5.70 16.66 -8.50
C GLU A 27 -5.95 15.19 -8.84
N GLY A 28 -5.16 14.29 -8.24
CA GLY A 28 -5.34 12.84 -8.38
C GLY A 28 -6.67 12.34 -7.81
N MET A 29 -7.09 12.87 -6.66
CA MET A 29 -8.38 12.54 -6.04
C MET A 29 -9.57 13.05 -6.88
N ILE A 30 -9.49 14.28 -7.37
CA ILE A 30 -10.53 14.85 -8.24
C ILE A 30 -10.64 14.04 -9.55
N LYS A 31 -9.49 13.68 -10.13
CA LYS A 31 -9.47 12.87 -11.34
C LYS A 31 -10.08 11.48 -11.13
N ALA A 32 -9.85 10.86 -9.97
CA ALA A 32 -10.51 9.61 -9.61
C ALA A 32 -12.03 9.77 -9.53
N LEU A 33 -12.53 10.81 -8.89
CA LEU A 33 -13.96 11.09 -8.78
C LEU A 33 -14.62 11.36 -10.12
N GLN A 34 -13.97 12.13 -10.97
CA GLN A 34 -14.46 12.41 -12.33
C GLN A 34 -14.54 11.15 -13.21
N ASN A 35 -13.73 10.13 -12.89
CA ASN A 35 -13.69 8.85 -13.58
C ASN A 35 -14.24 7.70 -12.73
N LYS A 36 -15.09 7.99 -11.74
CA LYS A 36 -15.62 7.00 -10.79
C LYS A 36 -16.27 5.79 -11.46
N ASP A 37 -17.03 6.01 -12.52
CA ASP A 37 -17.74 4.96 -13.23
C ASP A 37 -16.77 4.02 -13.96
N LYS A 38 -15.71 4.57 -14.54
CA LYS A 38 -14.64 3.78 -15.16
C LYS A 38 -13.84 2.98 -14.15
N ILE A 39 -13.52 3.57 -13.01
CA ILE A 39 -12.85 2.86 -11.90
C ILE A 39 -13.75 1.75 -11.37
N LYS A 40 -15.04 2.03 -11.20
CA LYS A 40 -16.02 1.03 -10.76
C LYS A 40 -16.09 -0.15 -11.72
N GLU A 41 -16.22 0.11 -13.03
CA GLU A 41 -16.21 -0.92 -14.08
C GLU A 41 -14.97 -1.81 -13.98
N ILE A 42 -13.77 -1.21 -13.89
CA ILE A 42 -12.51 -1.96 -13.76
C ILE A 42 -12.51 -2.82 -12.49
N LEU A 43 -12.93 -2.28 -11.36
CA LEU A 43 -12.93 -3.02 -10.10
C LEU A 43 -13.96 -4.16 -10.11
N ASP A 44 -15.15 -3.93 -10.68
CA ASP A 44 -16.24 -4.90 -10.71
C ASP A 44 -15.92 -6.11 -11.60
N ASN A 45 -15.09 -5.95 -12.63
CA ASN A 45 -14.60 -7.07 -13.45
C ASN A 45 -13.84 -8.14 -12.64
N TYR A 46 -13.36 -7.80 -11.45
CA TYR A 46 -12.57 -8.68 -10.57
C TYR A 46 -13.25 -9.01 -9.25
N ARG A 47 -14.51 -8.64 -9.09
CA ARG A 47 -15.27 -8.84 -7.84
C ARG A 47 -16.40 -9.84 -8.06
N THR A 48 -16.72 -10.60 -7.03
CA THR A 48 -17.92 -11.46 -7.02
C THR A 48 -19.21 -10.65 -6.80
N GLU A 49 -19.10 -9.58 -6.03
CA GLU A 49 -20.19 -8.64 -5.76
C GLU A 49 -19.80 -7.25 -6.28
N ALA A 50 -20.65 -6.67 -7.12
CA ALA A 50 -20.41 -5.35 -7.65
C ALA A 50 -20.44 -4.28 -6.55
N LEU A 51 -19.68 -3.20 -6.76
CA LEU A 51 -19.76 -2.01 -5.93
C LEU A 51 -21.15 -1.36 -6.07
N SER A 52 -21.62 -0.69 -5.04
CA SER A 52 -22.91 0.03 -5.08
C SER A 52 -22.93 1.08 -6.19
N GLU A 53 -24.11 1.45 -6.67
CA GLU A 53 -24.26 2.44 -7.74
C GLU A 53 -23.75 3.83 -7.33
N ASP A 54 -23.93 4.18 -6.07
CA ASP A 54 -23.52 5.43 -5.46
C ASP A 54 -22.07 5.41 -4.93
N TRP A 55 -21.32 4.32 -5.19
CA TRP A 55 -19.95 4.21 -4.74
C TRP A 55 -19.05 5.35 -5.27
N LEU A 56 -18.25 5.92 -4.37
CA LEU A 56 -17.24 6.93 -4.69
C LEU A 56 -15.83 6.39 -4.37
N PRO A 57 -14.83 6.66 -5.22
CA PRO A 57 -13.44 6.26 -5.00
C PRO A 57 -12.75 7.14 -3.95
N ILE A 58 -13.41 7.34 -2.81
CA ILE A 58 -12.94 8.19 -1.70
C ILE A 58 -13.00 7.41 -0.40
N SER A 59 -12.06 7.70 0.46
CA SER A 59 -11.95 7.25 1.84
C SER A 59 -11.48 8.41 2.73
N GLY A 60 -11.48 8.27 4.02
CA GLY A 60 -11.02 9.34 4.91
C GLY A 60 -11.21 9.03 6.38
N TYR A 61 -11.02 10.05 7.18
CA TYR A 61 -11.21 9.99 8.63
C TYR A 61 -12.17 11.09 9.06
N CYS A 62 -12.95 10.83 10.10
CA CYS A 62 -13.80 11.85 10.69
C CYS A 62 -12.93 12.96 11.32
N PRO A 63 -13.15 14.24 10.98
CA PRO A 63 -12.36 15.32 11.55
C PRO A 63 -12.60 15.54 13.05
N ASP A 64 -13.73 15.04 13.59
CA ASP A 64 -14.09 15.22 14.99
C ASP A 64 -13.61 14.05 15.88
N CYS A 65 -13.84 12.78 15.47
CA CYS A 65 -13.52 11.63 16.31
C CYS A 65 -12.39 10.75 15.73
N ASN A 66 -11.85 11.12 14.58
CA ASN A 66 -10.69 10.50 13.93
C ASN A 66 -10.87 9.00 13.60
N THR A 67 -12.13 8.52 13.50
CA THR A 67 -12.42 7.17 13.01
C THR A 67 -12.41 7.14 11.48
N ASP A 68 -12.18 5.99 10.89
CA ASP A 68 -12.34 5.71 9.45
C ASP A 68 -13.74 5.15 9.09
N GLU A 69 -14.63 5.05 10.08
CA GLU A 69 -16.03 4.67 9.88
C GLU A 69 -16.83 5.82 9.29
N VAL A 70 -16.55 6.15 8.04
CA VAL A 70 -17.18 7.25 7.30
C VAL A 70 -17.74 6.74 5.96
N THR A 71 -18.85 7.34 5.54
CA THR A 71 -19.47 7.14 4.23
C THR A 71 -19.53 8.46 3.47
N PHE A 72 -19.58 8.38 2.14
CA PHE A 72 -19.58 9.55 1.27
C PHE A 72 -20.73 9.51 0.29
N SER A 73 -21.31 10.69 0.02
CA SER A 73 -22.42 10.88 -0.92
C SER A 73 -22.35 12.27 -1.57
N ASP A 74 -23.32 12.56 -2.43
CA ASP A 74 -23.59 13.90 -2.97
C ASP A 74 -22.36 14.59 -3.59
N TYR A 75 -21.64 13.87 -4.44
CA TYR A 75 -20.53 14.46 -5.19
C TYR A 75 -21.08 15.46 -6.21
N ASP A 76 -20.64 16.70 -6.17
CA ASP A 76 -21.12 17.81 -7.01
C ASP A 76 -20.53 17.83 -8.43
N GLY A 77 -19.64 16.91 -8.77
CA GLY A 77 -18.93 16.84 -10.05
C GLY A 77 -17.63 17.64 -10.12
N ASP A 78 -17.29 18.43 -9.11
CA ASP A 78 -16.02 19.18 -9.02
C ASP A 78 -15.18 18.74 -7.80
N SER A 79 -15.55 19.20 -6.60
CA SER A 79 -14.69 18.95 -5.42
C SER A 79 -15.46 18.79 -4.12
N LYS A 80 -16.76 18.92 -4.12
CA LYS A 80 -17.56 18.85 -2.90
C LYS A 80 -18.24 17.51 -2.78
N ILE A 81 -18.22 16.95 -1.59
CA ILE A 81 -18.89 15.72 -1.21
C ILE A 81 -19.51 15.87 0.17
N LYS A 82 -20.55 15.12 0.47
CA LYS A 82 -20.99 14.93 1.84
C LYS A 82 -20.30 13.73 2.47
N MET A 83 -19.93 13.87 3.72
CA MET A 83 -19.39 12.80 4.54
C MET A 83 -20.25 12.60 5.78
N LEU A 84 -20.64 11.37 6.04
CA LEU A 84 -21.31 10.97 7.28
C LEU A 84 -20.37 10.10 8.10
N CYS A 85 -20.09 10.49 9.33
CA CYS A 85 -19.42 9.62 10.29
C CYS A 85 -20.44 8.71 10.96
N THR A 86 -20.29 7.39 10.82
CA THR A 86 -21.22 6.43 11.42
C THR A 86 -21.00 6.22 12.92
N SER A 87 -19.82 6.57 13.44
CA SER A 87 -19.52 6.54 14.88
C SER A 87 -20.12 7.71 15.65
N CYS A 88 -19.77 8.95 15.30
CA CYS A 88 -20.27 10.12 16.02
C CYS A 88 -21.58 10.71 15.44
N LYS A 89 -22.12 10.15 14.34
CA LYS A 89 -23.37 10.52 13.68
C LYS A 89 -23.40 11.94 13.13
N LYS A 90 -22.23 12.55 12.88
CA LYS A 90 -22.13 13.91 12.32
C LYS A 90 -21.96 13.86 10.79
N GLU A 91 -22.58 14.82 10.15
CA GLU A 91 -22.44 15.10 8.73
C GLU A 91 -21.49 16.29 8.49
N PHE A 92 -20.74 16.22 7.39
CA PHE A 92 -19.79 17.25 7.01
C PHE A 92 -19.91 17.55 5.52
N ASP A 93 -20.09 18.81 5.16
CA ASP A 93 -19.87 19.29 3.81
C ASP A 93 -18.38 19.42 3.57
N THR A 94 -17.83 18.56 2.75
CA THR A 94 -16.38 18.41 2.56
C THR A 94 -15.95 18.92 1.19
N ASP A 95 -15.04 19.88 1.17
CA ASP A 95 -14.34 20.31 -0.03
C ASP A 95 -12.97 19.60 -0.09
N ILE A 96 -12.80 18.69 -1.07
CA ILE A 96 -11.58 17.89 -1.24
C ILE A 96 -10.35 18.77 -1.45
N LYS A 97 -10.50 19.93 -2.07
CA LYS A 97 -9.42 20.91 -2.26
C LYS A 97 -8.89 21.49 -0.96
N LYS A 98 -9.68 21.42 0.12
CA LYS A 98 -9.36 21.99 1.43
C LYS A 98 -9.15 20.95 2.53
N ALA A 99 -9.83 19.82 2.44
CA ALA A 99 -9.80 18.78 3.44
C ALA A 99 -8.43 18.09 3.51
N SER A 100 -7.92 17.86 4.72
CA SER A 100 -6.67 17.14 4.98
C SER A 100 -6.90 15.71 5.52
N TYR A 101 -8.16 15.32 5.68
CA TYR A 101 -8.61 14.05 6.25
C TYR A 101 -9.21 13.10 5.20
N ILE A 102 -9.19 13.49 3.92
CA ILE A 102 -9.67 12.71 2.78
C ILE A 102 -8.49 12.04 2.07
N LYS A 103 -8.71 10.82 1.60
CA LYS A 103 -7.76 10.03 0.81
C LYS A 103 -8.48 9.14 -0.20
N LEU A 104 -7.74 8.51 -1.09
CA LEU A 104 -8.26 7.44 -1.96
C LEU A 104 -8.21 6.08 -1.21
N PRO A 105 -9.11 5.14 -1.53
CA PRO A 105 -8.97 3.76 -1.10
C PRO A 105 -7.76 3.11 -1.81
N TRP A 106 -7.12 2.13 -1.16
CA TRP A 106 -5.85 1.53 -1.57
C TRP A 106 -5.78 1.16 -3.07
N ARG A 107 -6.82 0.54 -3.61
CA ARG A 107 -6.82 0.08 -5.01
C ARG A 107 -6.85 1.21 -6.03
N VAL A 108 -7.19 2.42 -5.62
CA VAL A 108 -7.19 3.65 -6.44
C VAL A 108 -6.01 4.56 -6.09
N ASP A 109 -5.63 4.58 -4.82
CA ASP A 109 -4.50 5.35 -4.30
C ASP A 109 -3.18 4.90 -4.93
N TRP A 110 -2.93 3.60 -4.97
CA TRP A 110 -1.68 3.04 -5.48
C TRP A 110 -1.41 3.42 -6.95
N PRO A 111 -2.31 3.18 -7.91
CA PRO A 111 -2.12 3.63 -9.29
C PRO A 111 -2.08 5.15 -9.45
N MET A 112 -2.82 5.91 -8.65
CA MET A 112 -2.70 7.38 -8.63
C MET A 112 -1.28 7.80 -8.28
N ARG A 113 -0.68 7.19 -7.26
CA ARG A 113 0.69 7.49 -6.84
C ARG A 113 1.72 7.09 -7.89
N TRP A 114 1.52 5.98 -8.61
CA TRP A 114 2.43 5.64 -9.72
C TRP A 114 2.52 6.76 -10.74
N ALA A 115 1.40 7.36 -11.12
CA ALA A 115 1.37 8.47 -12.06
C ALA A 115 1.93 9.77 -11.45
N HIS A 116 1.60 10.07 -10.21
CA HIS A 116 2.03 11.30 -9.52
C HIS A 116 3.54 11.31 -9.24
N GLU A 117 4.09 10.19 -8.76
CA GLU A 117 5.51 10.04 -8.43
C GLU A 117 6.36 9.59 -9.63
N GLN A 118 5.74 9.34 -10.78
CA GLN A 118 6.39 8.86 -12.01
C GLN A 118 7.17 7.56 -11.79
N VAL A 119 6.51 6.58 -11.17
CA VAL A 119 7.14 5.31 -10.77
C VAL A 119 7.38 4.41 -11.99
N ASP A 120 8.64 4.00 -12.22
CA ASP A 120 9.05 3.09 -13.29
C ASP A 120 9.19 1.63 -12.83
N PHE A 121 9.47 1.41 -11.56
CA PHE A 121 9.69 0.08 -10.99
C PHE A 121 9.00 -0.08 -9.63
N GLU A 122 8.27 -1.18 -9.45
CA GLU A 122 7.50 -1.47 -8.24
C GLU A 122 7.72 -2.92 -7.79
N PRO A 123 8.45 -3.18 -6.72
CA PRO A 123 8.47 -4.51 -6.11
C PRO A 123 7.20 -4.72 -5.29
N GLY A 124 6.55 -5.87 -5.45
CA GLY A 124 5.33 -6.16 -4.72
C GLY A 124 5.17 -7.62 -4.32
N GLY A 125 4.52 -7.85 -3.19
CA GLY A 125 4.21 -9.18 -2.69
C GLY A 125 3.33 -9.98 -3.66
N LYS A 126 3.46 -11.29 -3.65
CA LYS A 126 2.74 -12.21 -4.55
C LYS A 126 1.22 -12.05 -4.52
N ASP A 127 0.67 -11.67 -3.38
CA ASP A 127 -0.75 -11.45 -3.15
C ASP A 127 -1.32 -10.27 -3.95
N HIS A 128 -0.50 -9.25 -4.25
CA HIS A 128 -0.93 -8.11 -5.07
C HIS A 128 -1.03 -8.43 -6.56
N SER A 129 -0.31 -9.45 -7.04
CA SER A 129 -0.24 -9.82 -8.46
C SER A 129 -1.07 -11.06 -8.84
N THR A 130 -1.86 -11.60 -7.92
CA THR A 130 -2.85 -12.65 -8.22
C THR A 130 -3.98 -12.09 -9.08
N HIS A 131 -4.78 -12.97 -9.69
CA HIS A 131 -5.98 -12.56 -10.42
C HIS A 131 -6.90 -11.71 -9.53
N GLY A 132 -7.27 -10.53 -10.00
CA GLY A 132 -8.04 -9.56 -9.21
C GLY A 132 -7.24 -8.87 -8.08
N GLY A 133 -5.95 -9.12 -7.98
CA GLY A 133 -5.07 -8.43 -7.04
C GLY A 133 -4.94 -6.93 -7.36
N SER A 134 -4.47 -6.17 -6.37
CA SER A 134 -4.40 -4.70 -6.47
C SER A 134 -3.47 -4.21 -7.58
N PHE A 135 -2.42 -4.96 -7.93
CA PHE A 135 -1.56 -4.62 -9.06
C PHE A 135 -2.29 -4.80 -10.40
N MET A 136 -3.10 -5.85 -10.55
CA MET A 136 -3.82 -6.11 -11.79
C MET A 136 -4.85 -5.01 -12.07
N THR A 137 -5.68 -4.67 -11.08
CA THR A 137 -6.63 -3.56 -11.20
C THR A 137 -5.92 -2.21 -11.34
N GLY A 138 -4.80 -2.02 -10.63
CA GLY A 138 -4.00 -0.79 -10.68
C GLY A 138 -3.42 -0.51 -12.07
N LYS A 139 -2.99 -1.53 -12.81
CA LYS A 139 -2.50 -1.37 -14.20
C LYS A 139 -3.56 -0.78 -15.14
N GLU A 140 -4.81 -1.21 -14.98
CA GLU A 140 -5.90 -0.68 -15.80
C GLU A 140 -6.26 0.73 -15.37
N ILE A 141 -6.39 0.98 -14.05
CA ILE A 141 -6.72 2.29 -13.51
C ILE A 141 -5.65 3.33 -13.87
N VAL A 142 -4.37 3.03 -13.73
CA VAL A 142 -3.31 4.00 -14.02
C VAL A 142 -3.31 4.39 -15.50
N LYS A 143 -3.56 3.43 -16.39
CA LYS A 143 -3.63 3.66 -17.83
C LYS A 143 -4.88 4.47 -18.21
N GLU A 144 -6.06 3.98 -17.83
CA GLU A 144 -7.35 4.51 -18.30
C GLU A 144 -7.72 5.83 -17.61
N VAL A 145 -7.31 6.02 -16.35
CA VAL A 145 -7.68 7.19 -15.55
C VAL A 145 -6.54 8.21 -15.49
N TYR A 146 -5.33 7.76 -15.23
CA TYR A 146 -4.21 8.68 -15.00
C TYR A 146 -3.31 8.89 -16.21
N ASN A 147 -3.54 8.15 -17.30
CA ASN A 147 -2.77 8.23 -18.53
C ASN A 147 -1.26 8.05 -18.31
N TRP A 148 -0.91 7.08 -17.46
CA TRP A 148 0.46 6.70 -17.13
C TRP A 148 0.69 5.22 -17.40
N THR A 149 1.91 4.85 -17.74
CA THR A 149 2.28 3.43 -17.89
C THR A 149 2.52 2.81 -16.53
N ALA A 150 1.91 1.65 -16.28
CA ALA A 150 2.17 0.91 -15.05
C ALA A 150 3.66 0.56 -14.91
N PRO A 151 4.21 0.62 -13.70
CA PRO A 151 5.62 0.31 -13.46
C PRO A 151 5.97 -1.14 -13.82
N THR A 152 7.23 -1.36 -14.15
CA THR A 152 7.78 -2.72 -14.22
C THR A 152 7.66 -3.37 -12.84
N TYR A 153 6.94 -4.49 -12.77
CA TYR A 153 6.63 -5.14 -11.50
C TYR A 153 7.56 -6.31 -11.23
N GLN A 154 8.21 -6.30 -10.08
CA GLN A 154 8.95 -7.46 -9.59
C GLN A 154 8.20 -8.12 -8.43
N ARG A 155 7.59 -9.27 -8.71
CA ARG A 155 6.95 -10.08 -7.66
C ARG A 155 8.00 -10.64 -6.71
N TYR A 156 7.75 -10.54 -5.42
CA TYR A 156 8.51 -11.24 -4.39
C TYR A 156 7.60 -12.14 -3.53
N ASP A 157 8.22 -13.15 -2.92
CA ASP A 157 7.53 -14.09 -2.07
C ASP A 157 7.69 -13.74 -0.59
N PHE A 158 7.08 -14.51 0.30
CA PHE A 158 7.08 -14.25 1.73
C PHE A 158 8.39 -14.65 2.38
N ILE A 159 8.71 -13.93 3.46
CA ILE A 159 9.78 -14.26 4.37
C ILE A 159 9.13 -14.82 5.64
N GLY A 160 9.55 -16.01 6.04
CA GLY A 160 9.10 -16.68 7.25
C GLY A 160 10.11 -16.61 8.37
N ILE A 161 9.71 -17.12 9.53
CA ILE A 161 10.59 -17.41 10.66
C ILE A 161 10.64 -18.91 10.82
N LYS A 162 11.84 -19.48 10.84
CA LYS A 162 12.00 -20.91 11.03
C LYS A 162 11.45 -21.32 12.41
N GLY A 163 10.64 -22.37 12.44
CA GLY A 163 10.02 -22.89 13.66
C GLY A 163 8.77 -22.16 14.14
N ALA A 164 8.44 -20.99 13.59
CA ALA A 164 7.28 -20.20 14.03
C ALA A 164 5.99 -20.48 13.25
N GLY A 165 5.97 -21.45 12.34
CA GLY A 165 4.81 -21.90 11.58
C GLY A 165 4.01 -20.77 10.93
N GLY A 166 4.42 -20.29 9.75
CA GLY A 166 3.63 -19.38 8.94
C GLY A 166 4.28 -18.04 8.58
N LYS A 167 3.53 -17.23 7.87
CA LYS A 167 3.90 -15.88 7.42
C LYS A 167 4.08 -14.93 8.61
N ILE A 168 5.13 -14.12 8.59
CA ILE A 168 5.25 -12.97 9.50
C ILE A 168 4.06 -12.04 9.24
N SER A 169 3.26 -11.79 10.27
CA SER A 169 2.07 -10.93 10.15
C SER A 169 1.95 -10.00 11.36
N SER A 170 1.83 -8.72 11.08
CA SER A 170 1.60 -7.70 12.11
C SER A 170 0.29 -7.89 12.89
N SER A 171 -0.71 -8.49 12.26
CA SER A 171 -2.02 -8.76 12.90
C SER A 171 -1.98 -9.87 13.96
N THR A 172 -0.96 -10.74 13.95
CA THR A 172 -0.78 -11.82 14.93
C THR A 172 0.21 -11.49 16.04
N GLY A 173 0.80 -10.28 16.03
CA GLY A 173 1.80 -9.86 17.02
C GLY A 173 3.20 -10.46 16.82
N ASN A 174 3.39 -11.38 15.89
CA ASN A 174 4.68 -11.99 15.54
C ASN A 174 5.41 -11.13 14.50
N VAL A 175 5.80 -9.92 14.89
CA VAL A 175 6.59 -9.03 14.03
C VAL A 175 8.04 -9.12 14.41
N ILE A 176 8.87 -9.64 13.52
CA ILE A 176 10.32 -9.48 13.61
C ILE A 176 10.71 -8.27 12.76
N THR A 177 11.35 -7.31 13.39
CA THR A 177 11.86 -6.12 12.74
C THR A 177 13.27 -6.36 12.20
N LEU A 178 13.72 -5.50 11.29
CA LEU A 178 15.12 -5.51 10.84
C LEU A 178 16.08 -5.31 12.03
N GLY A 179 15.71 -4.46 13.01
CA GLY A 179 16.45 -4.28 14.26
C GLY A 179 16.64 -5.59 15.01
N SER A 180 15.57 -6.39 15.17
CA SER A 180 15.65 -7.71 15.83
C SER A 180 16.59 -8.68 15.08
N CYS A 181 16.61 -8.63 13.74
CA CYS A 181 17.56 -9.41 12.96
C CYS A 181 19.00 -8.96 13.22
N LEU A 182 19.25 -7.66 13.33
CA LEU A 182 20.56 -7.07 13.54
C LEU A 182 21.10 -7.22 14.97
N GLU A 183 20.32 -7.76 15.91
CA GLU A 183 20.80 -8.20 17.23
C GLU A 183 21.53 -9.56 17.15
N ILE A 184 21.30 -10.33 16.08
CA ILE A 184 21.83 -11.69 15.91
C ILE A 184 22.74 -11.78 14.69
N TYR A 185 22.35 -11.14 13.59
CA TYR A 185 23.07 -11.17 12.32
C TYR A 185 23.85 -9.89 12.07
N GLU A 186 25.03 -10.03 11.52
CA GLU A 186 25.73 -8.88 10.95
C GLU A 186 24.98 -8.29 9.75
N PRO A 187 25.08 -6.98 9.51
CA PRO A 187 24.38 -6.32 8.40
C PRO A 187 24.65 -6.94 7.02
N VAL A 188 25.86 -7.42 6.80
CA VAL A 188 26.26 -8.08 5.54
C VAL A 188 25.51 -9.40 5.34
N ILE A 189 25.32 -10.18 6.40
CA ILE A 189 24.59 -11.45 6.37
C ILE A 189 23.11 -11.20 6.06
N VAL A 190 22.50 -10.22 6.71
CA VAL A 190 21.11 -9.84 6.40
C VAL A 190 20.96 -9.48 4.92
N ARG A 191 21.86 -8.65 4.38
CA ARG A 191 21.84 -8.31 2.96
C ARG A 191 22.03 -9.52 2.06
N TRP A 192 22.95 -10.40 2.41
CA TRP A 192 23.22 -11.63 1.65
C TRP A 192 22.02 -12.56 1.60
N LEU A 193 21.28 -12.75 2.70
CA LEU A 193 20.05 -13.54 2.72
C LEU A 193 19.02 -13.06 1.69
N PHE A 194 18.86 -11.73 1.57
CA PHE A 194 17.94 -11.15 0.60
C PHE A 194 18.46 -11.20 -0.83
N VAL A 195 19.74 -10.89 -1.05
CA VAL A 195 20.35 -10.84 -2.40
C VAL A 195 20.60 -12.25 -2.93
N GLY A 196 20.96 -13.19 -2.07
CA GLY A 196 21.20 -14.59 -2.42
C GLY A 196 19.93 -15.38 -2.72
N THR A 197 18.77 -14.90 -2.31
CA THR A 197 17.50 -15.56 -2.53
C THR A 197 16.80 -14.95 -3.75
N ARG A 198 16.28 -15.81 -4.64
CA ARG A 198 15.48 -15.33 -5.78
C ARG A 198 14.21 -14.66 -5.27
N PRO A 199 13.78 -13.51 -5.84
CA PRO A 199 12.61 -12.78 -5.36
C PRO A 199 11.34 -13.64 -5.26
N ASN A 200 11.15 -14.59 -6.16
CA ASN A 200 9.98 -15.48 -6.20
C ASN A 200 10.13 -16.76 -5.37
N ALA A 201 11.14 -16.85 -4.52
CA ALA A 201 11.35 -17.96 -3.60
C ALA A 201 11.08 -17.52 -2.15
N GLU A 202 10.32 -18.34 -1.43
CA GLU A 202 10.17 -18.17 0.01
C GLU A 202 11.47 -18.54 0.72
N PHE A 203 11.83 -17.81 1.74
CA PHE A 203 12.89 -18.21 2.67
C PHE A 203 12.50 -17.88 4.10
N SER A 204 13.19 -18.50 5.05
CA SER A 204 12.95 -18.28 6.47
C SER A 204 14.22 -17.82 7.17
N ILE A 205 14.08 -16.81 8.02
CA ILE A 205 15.14 -16.36 8.90
C ILE A 205 15.12 -17.24 10.14
N SER A 206 16.27 -17.73 10.57
CA SER A 206 16.42 -18.55 11.77
C SER A 206 16.90 -17.70 12.94
N PHE A 207 16.48 -18.06 14.15
CA PHE A 207 16.95 -17.46 15.41
C PHE A 207 17.40 -18.55 16.40
N ASP A 208 17.69 -19.74 15.88
CA ASP A 208 18.21 -20.91 16.60
C ASP A 208 19.63 -21.27 16.15
N THR A 209 20.07 -22.49 16.38
CA THR A 209 21.40 -22.98 16.04
C THR A 209 21.72 -22.94 14.52
N ASP A 210 20.70 -22.80 13.66
CA ASP A 210 20.93 -22.70 12.21
C ASP A 210 21.55 -21.35 11.80
N VAL A 211 21.62 -20.38 12.72
CA VAL A 211 22.40 -19.15 12.53
C VAL A 211 23.84 -19.49 12.15
N ILE A 212 24.45 -20.50 12.81
CA ILE A 212 25.83 -20.90 12.55
C ILE A 212 25.95 -21.36 11.08
N LYS A 213 25.03 -22.19 10.62
CA LYS A 213 25.02 -22.66 9.23
C LYS A 213 24.87 -21.52 8.22
N ILE A 214 24.07 -20.51 8.53
CA ILE A 214 23.90 -19.33 7.66
C ILE A 214 25.25 -18.60 7.49
N TYR A 215 26.03 -18.47 8.55
CA TYR A 215 27.37 -17.88 8.48
C TYR A 215 28.34 -18.77 7.68
N GLU A 216 28.31 -20.09 7.91
CA GLU A 216 29.13 -21.06 7.15
C GLU A 216 28.78 -21.05 5.64
N ASP A 217 27.52 -20.89 5.28
CA ASP A 217 27.06 -20.80 3.88
C ASP A 217 27.46 -19.46 3.23
N PHE A 218 27.74 -18.43 4.03
CA PHE A 218 28.19 -17.13 3.56
C PHE A 218 29.69 -17.08 3.26
N ASP A 219 30.53 -17.76 4.09
CA ASP A 219 32.00 -17.80 3.97
C ASP A 219 32.46 -18.63 2.75
#